data_2183858b0f0be090d2c1e82e3b8ff3d3
#
_entry.id   2183858b0f0be090d2c1e82e3b8ff3d3
#
_cell.length_a   1.000
_cell.length_b   1.000
_cell.length_c   1.000
_cell.angle_alpha   90.00
_cell.angle_beta   90.00
_cell.angle_gamma   90.00
#
_symmetry.space_group_name_H-M   'P 1'
#
loop_
_entity.id
_entity.type
_entity.pdbx_description
1 polymer ?
#
loop_
_entity_poly.entity_id
_entity_poly.type
_entity_poly.pdbx_seq_one_letter_code
_entity_poly.pdbx_strand_id
1 'polypeptide(L)'
;MNTLPSLFFQNTLIYKDKTLFSFKDGKNWTSISWNKSKELVQNLALGLHEIGVKKNDKIALIAENSFKWCVVDLSVMSLGAITVPGYTTSNEEELLYLLSHSDSSFAFVNAKLLPVVLKLLPKLENIKYVICIDNKSKTDFKKNAKFLNYNQILEIGYKSSLQDKFLENFVNKLEEEDVVSLIYTSGTSSNPKGVMLTNKSTISNLLGAYELVKDIEIKEHRFLSIIPLSHAYEHTAGFLLPMYIGAEIYFNDNRDQIVNDLQAVKPTLMVAVPRLYELLFKKINNQLLTQNKVAQKLFFKTIELGTKNFQGSKLSFTEEITNSLLNLIIRKKIKKKFGGCLQAFISGGAALNYQVGLFFQSLGINIL
;
A
#
# COMPACT_ATOMS: atom_id res chain seq x y z
N MET A 1 16.18 4.76 -15.57
CA MET A 1 15.65 4.56 -14.20
C MET A 1 15.64 3.07 -13.92
N ASN A 2 16.67 2.59 -13.26
CA ASN A 2 16.84 1.12 -13.19
C ASN A 2 16.59 0.55 -11.77
N THR A 3 16.34 1.43 -10.77
CA THR A 3 16.10 0.99 -9.39
C THR A 3 14.97 1.79 -8.71
N LEU A 4 14.27 1.17 -7.78
CA LEU A 4 13.17 1.81 -7.02
C LEU A 4 13.65 2.99 -6.18
N PRO A 5 14.81 2.93 -5.49
CA PRO A 5 15.36 4.10 -4.81
C PRO A 5 15.67 5.26 -5.74
N SER A 6 16.28 5.01 -6.90
CA SER A 6 16.55 6.06 -7.89
C SER A 6 15.28 6.74 -8.37
N LEU A 7 14.22 5.96 -8.62
CA LEU A 7 12.91 6.46 -8.98
C LEU A 7 12.33 7.40 -7.91
N PHE A 8 12.37 6.98 -6.64
CA PHE A 8 11.90 7.80 -5.52
C PHE A 8 12.67 9.12 -5.44
N PHE A 9 14.01 9.10 -5.45
CA PHE A 9 14.81 10.32 -5.33
C PHE A 9 14.62 11.26 -6.52
N GLN A 10 14.45 10.75 -7.74
CA GLN A 10 14.15 11.58 -8.90
C GLN A 10 12.77 12.25 -8.77
N ASN A 11 11.76 11.53 -8.30
CA ASN A 11 10.43 12.09 -8.08
C ASN A 11 10.42 13.17 -6.99
N THR A 12 11.31 13.10 -5.99
CA THR A 12 11.45 14.19 -5.01
C THR A 12 11.90 15.52 -5.66
N LEU A 13 12.66 15.46 -6.74
CA LEU A 13 13.07 16.67 -7.47
C LEU A 13 11.92 17.27 -8.29
N ILE A 14 10.97 16.44 -8.72
CA ILE A 14 9.81 16.84 -9.54
C ILE A 14 8.69 17.37 -8.64
N TYR A 15 8.32 16.63 -7.59
CA TYR A 15 7.11 16.90 -6.78
C TYR A 15 7.36 17.76 -5.55
N LYS A 16 8.57 17.84 -5.05
CA LYS A 16 9.07 18.76 -4.00
C LYS A 16 8.13 18.88 -2.78
N ASP A 17 7.38 19.97 -2.69
CA ASP A 17 6.52 20.29 -1.56
C ASP A 17 5.10 19.75 -1.71
N LYS A 18 4.79 19.07 -2.82
CA LYS A 18 3.52 18.35 -2.95
C LYS A 18 3.45 17.24 -1.89
N THR A 19 2.24 16.92 -1.47
CA THR A 19 2.00 15.83 -0.54
C THR A 19 2.30 14.48 -1.20
N LEU A 20 3.04 13.61 -0.50
CA LEU A 20 3.19 12.20 -0.86
C LEU A 20 2.35 11.32 0.07
N PHE A 21 2.43 11.52 1.37
CA PHE A 21 1.75 10.69 2.36
C PHE A 21 0.79 11.51 3.21
N SER A 22 -0.40 10.95 3.46
CA SER A 22 -1.36 11.48 4.41
C SER A 22 -1.80 10.38 5.37
N PHE A 23 -1.84 10.69 6.66
CA PHE A 23 -2.19 9.77 7.74
C PHE A 23 -3.00 10.50 8.82
N LYS A 24 -3.67 9.75 9.68
CA LYS A 24 -4.43 10.33 10.79
C LYS A 24 -3.53 10.61 11.99
N ASP A 25 -3.67 11.82 12.52
CA ASP A 25 -3.20 12.18 13.86
C ASP A 25 -4.43 12.56 14.69
N GLY A 26 -4.87 11.61 15.52
CA GLY A 26 -6.17 11.69 16.17
C GLY A 26 -7.34 11.65 15.18
N LYS A 27 -8.09 12.75 15.07
CA LYS A 27 -9.24 12.88 14.14
C LYS A 27 -8.88 13.59 12.83
N ASN A 28 -7.70 14.19 12.74
CA ASN A 28 -7.29 15.04 11.62
C ASN A 28 -6.36 14.29 10.68
N TRP A 29 -6.44 14.62 9.39
CA TRP A 29 -5.47 14.21 8.41
C TRP A 29 -4.25 15.13 8.48
N THR A 30 -3.07 14.54 8.57
CA THR A 30 -1.75 15.20 8.55
C THR A 30 -1.00 14.71 7.32
N SER A 31 -0.31 15.63 6.65
CA SER A 31 0.36 15.35 5.38
C SER A 31 1.87 15.49 5.49
N ILE A 32 2.58 14.70 4.71
CA ILE A 32 4.04 14.74 4.57
C ILE A 32 4.37 14.95 3.09
N SER A 33 5.16 15.99 2.79
CA SER A 33 5.60 16.28 1.44
C SER A 33 6.67 15.31 0.92
N TRP A 34 6.91 15.33 -0.39
CA TRP A 34 8.01 14.60 -1.02
C TRP A 34 9.37 14.99 -0.42
N ASN A 35 9.62 16.30 -0.22
CA ASN A 35 10.87 16.77 0.40
C ASN A 35 11.04 16.23 1.82
N LYS A 36 9.98 16.27 2.64
CA LYS A 36 10.05 15.71 4.00
C LYS A 36 10.19 14.19 3.99
N SER A 37 9.57 13.51 3.03
CA SER A 37 9.73 12.06 2.85
C SER A 37 11.17 11.71 2.45
N LYS A 38 11.79 12.50 1.56
CA LYS A 38 13.21 12.37 1.23
C LYS A 38 14.09 12.47 2.45
N GLU A 39 13.91 13.52 3.26
CA GLU A 39 14.66 13.75 4.50
C GLU A 39 14.53 12.55 5.46
N LEU A 40 13.30 12.03 5.63
CA LEU A 40 13.07 10.88 6.51
C LEU A 40 13.75 9.61 5.97
N VAL A 41 13.66 9.34 4.67
CA VAL A 41 14.32 8.18 4.03
C VAL A 41 15.84 8.28 4.17
N GLN A 42 16.42 9.46 3.89
CA GLN A 42 17.86 9.68 4.00
C GLN A 42 18.35 9.46 5.42
N ASN A 43 17.72 10.08 6.41
CA ASN A 43 18.16 9.97 7.79
C ASN A 43 17.93 8.56 8.36
N LEU A 44 16.84 7.89 7.99
CA LEU A 44 16.61 6.51 8.42
C LEU A 44 17.64 5.57 7.79
N ALA A 45 17.96 5.72 6.51
CA ALA A 45 19.00 4.93 5.83
C ALA A 45 20.38 5.15 6.47
N LEU A 46 20.76 6.40 6.74
CA LEU A 46 22.01 6.70 7.44
C LEU A 46 22.03 6.07 8.83
N GLY A 47 20.97 6.21 9.61
CA GLY A 47 20.87 5.58 10.92
C GLY A 47 20.97 4.06 10.90
N LEU A 48 20.33 3.43 9.90
CA LEU A 48 20.45 1.99 9.67
C LEU A 48 21.88 1.57 9.29
N HIS A 49 22.55 2.35 8.46
CA HIS A 49 23.95 2.12 8.12
C HIS A 49 24.86 2.20 9.36
N GLU A 50 24.68 3.22 10.19
CA GLU A 50 25.48 3.42 11.44
C GLU A 50 25.30 2.27 12.43
N ILE A 51 24.12 1.66 12.51
CA ILE A 51 23.90 0.47 13.35
C ILE A 51 24.32 -0.83 12.68
N GLY A 52 24.92 -0.76 11.47
CA GLY A 52 25.59 -1.87 10.80
C GLY A 52 24.75 -2.64 9.78
N VAL A 53 23.72 -2.02 9.19
CA VAL A 53 23.02 -2.58 8.02
C VAL A 53 23.92 -2.48 6.79
N LYS A 54 24.00 -3.57 6.02
CA LYS A 54 24.84 -3.71 4.82
C LYS A 54 23.99 -4.15 3.62
N LYS A 55 24.55 -4.00 2.42
CA LYS A 55 23.95 -4.56 1.18
C LYS A 55 23.67 -6.05 1.37
N ASN A 56 22.52 -6.49 0.90
CA ASN A 56 21.97 -7.86 1.00
C ASN A 56 21.55 -8.31 2.43
N ASP A 57 21.69 -7.50 3.47
CA ASP A 57 21.06 -7.79 4.76
C ASP A 57 19.54 -7.86 4.60
N LYS A 58 18.90 -8.83 5.27
CA LYS A 58 17.45 -9.00 5.27
C LYS A 58 16.89 -8.29 6.49
N ILE A 59 15.93 -7.42 6.25
CA ILE A 59 15.28 -6.58 7.26
C ILE A 59 13.80 -6.92 7.29
N ALA A 60 13.36 -7.62 8.34
CA ALA A 60 11.94 -7.91 8.50
C ALA A 60 11.16 -6.61 8.79
N LEU A 61 10.00 -6.45 8.12
CA LEU A 61 9.11 -5.30 8.28
C LEU A 61 7.68 -5.79 8.54
N ILE A 62 7.29 -5.84 9.82
CA ILE A 62 6.06 -6.44 10.31
C ILE A 62 5.25 -5.38 11.05
N ALA A 63 4.58 -4.52 10.28
CA ALA A 63 3.84 -3.38 10.81
C ALA A 63 2.60 -3.07 9.97
N GLU A 64 1.66 -2.33 10.56
CA GLU A 64 0.47 -1.83 9.88
C GLU A 64 0.83 -0.79 8.82
N ASN A 65 -0.08 -0.60 7.85
CA ASN A 65 0.08 0.41 6.81
C ASN A 65 0.29 1.79 7.42
N SER A 66 1.36 2.44 7.03
CA SER A 66 1.69 3.81 7.46
C SER A 66 2.76 4.40 6.57
N PHE A 67 2.90 5.73 6.59
CA PHE A 67 4.04 6.38 5.92
C PHE A 67 5.39 5.88 6.44
N LYS A 68 5.49 5.52 7.73
CA LYS A 68 6.72 4.97 8.30
C LYS A 68 7.10 3.63 7.69
N TRP A 69 6.09 2.78 7.41
CA TRP A 69 6.31 1.52 6.70
C TRP A 69 6.99 1.79 5.34
N CYS A 70 6.46 2.74 4.57
CA CYS A 70 7.02 3.11 3.26
C CYS A 70 8.41 3.75 3.39
N VAL A 71 8.63 4.59 4.42
CA VAL A 71 9.94 5.18 4.69
C VAL A 71 10.97 4.11 5.06
N VAL A 72 10.61 3.12 5.89
CA VAL A 72 11.51 2.00 6.23
C VAL A 72 11.88 1.21 4.97
N ASP A 73 10.89 0.84 4.17
CA ASP A 73 11.09 0.07 2.95
C ASP A 73 12.04 0.79 1.97
N LEU A 74 11.78 2.06 1.67
CA LEU A 74 12.64 2.89 0.82
C LEU A 74 14.05 3.06 1.40
N SER A 75 14.18 3.19 2.72
CA SER A 75 15.49 3.34 3.37
C SER A 75 16.30 2.05 3.29
N VAL A 76 15.66 0.91 3.50
CA VAL A 76 16.28 -0.43 3.37
C VAL A 76 16.75 -0.65 1.94
N MET A 77 15.88 -0.43 0.96
CA MET A 77 16.22 -0.56 -0.46
C MET A 77 17.34 0.40 -0.88
N SER A 78 17.38 1.62 -0.32
CA SER A 78 18.43 2.61 -0.63
C SER A 78 19.83 2.19 -0.18
N LEU A 79 19.94 1.29 0.79
CA LEU A 79 21.19 0.67 1.21
C LEU A 79 21.52 -0.64 0.46
N GLY A 80 20.69 -1.03 -0.53
CA GLY A 80 20.79 -2.32 -1.19
C GLY A 80 20.52 -3.50 -0.26
N ALA A 81 19.87 -3.26 0.88
CA ALA A 81 19.35 -4.29 1.76
C ALA A 81 17.95 -4.75 1.29
N ILE A 82 17.49 -5.87 1.80
CA ILE A 82 16.29 -6.57 1.32
C ILE A 82 15.19 -6.46 2.36
N THR A 83 14.06 -5.88 2.01
CA THR A 83 12.88 -5.86 2.88
C THR A 83 12.21 -7.24 2.89
N VAL A 84 11.89 -7.74 4.08
CA VAL A 84 11.12 -8.97 4.29
C VAL A 84 9.78 -8.60 4.94
N PRO A 85 8.74 -8.32 4.14
CA PRO A 85 7.44 -7.96 4.67
C PRO A 85 6.78 -9.13 5.39
N GLY A 86 6.21 -8.86 6.57
CA GLY A 86 5.43 -9.84 7.33
C GLY A 86 4.04 -9.31 7.69
N TYR A 87 3.09 -10.22 7.91
CA TYR A 87 1.75 -9.84 8.29
C TYR A 87 1.65 -9.60 9.80
N THR A 88 0.95 -8.53 10.17
CA THR A 88 0.71 -8.20 11.59
C THR A 88 -0.28 -9.16 12.28
N THR A 89 -0.95 -10.01 11.48
CA THR A 89 -1.85 -11.06 11.95
C THR A 89 -1.16 -12.40 12.15
N SER A 90 0.13 -12.52 11.81
CA SER A 90 0.90 -13.75 11.96
C SER A 90 1.00 -14.18 13.43
N ASN A 91 0.88 -15.47 13.67
CA ASN A 91 1.07 -16.06 14.98
C ASN A 91 2.56 -16.22 15.34
N GLU A 92 2.87 -16.69 16.56
CA GLU A 92 4.25 -16.82 17.07
C GLU A 92 5.11 -17.79 16.22
N GLU A 93 4.54 -18.90 15.72
CA GLU A 93 5.24 -19.88 14.89
C GLU A 93 5.56 -19.31 13.49
N GLU A 94 4.60 -18.63 12.88
CA GLU A 94 4.77 -17.96 11.59
C GLU A 94 5.82 -16.85 11.67
N LEU A 95 5.84 -16.08 12.75
CA LEU A 95 6.85 -15.04 12.98
C LEU A 95 8.24 -15.64 13.18
N LEU A 96 8.33 -16.72 13.97
CA LEU A 96 9.58 -17.44 14.16
C LEU A 96 10.11 -17.99 12.82
N TYR A 97 9.23 -18.62 12.04
CA TYR A 97 9.58 -19.14 10.72
C TYR A 97 10.05 -18.04 9.78
N LEU A 98 9.28 -16.94 9.66
CA LEU A 98 9.63 -15.81 8.81
C LEU A 98 11.02 -15.27 9.15
N LEU A 99 11.27 -14.97 10.44
CA LEU A 99 12.50 -14.33 10.90
C LEU A 99 13.72 -15.25 10.79
N SER A 100 13.57 -16.56 11.08
CA SER A 100 14.66 -17.52 11.00
C SER A 100 14.94 -17.95 9.56
N HIS A 101 13.90 -18.29 8.77
CA HIS A 101 14.08 -18.78 7.40
C HIS A 101 14.55 -17.68 6.44
N SER A 102 14.15 -16.41 6.65
CA SER A 102 14.67 -15.29 5.87
C SER A 102 16.09 -14.91 6.25
N ASP A 103 16.61 -15.41 7.36
CA ASP A 103 17.90 -15.01 7.92
C ASP A 103 17.94 -13.48 8.17
N SER A 104 16.82 -12.93 8.71
CA SER A 104 16.72 -11.51 9.00
C SER A 104 17.70 -11.08 10.08
N SER A 105 18.45 -10.01 9.81
CA SER A 105 19.41 -9.45 10.77
C SER A 105 18.84 -8.29 11.60
N PHE A 106 17.74 -7.68 11.15
CA PHE A 106 16.99 -6.64 11.85
C PHE A 106 15.48 -6.90 11.65
N ALA A 107 14.68 -6.42 12.61
CA ALA A 107 13.23 -6.52 12.52
C ALA A 107 12.55 -5.23 12.96
N PHE A 108 11.86 -4.56 12.04
CA PHE A 108 10.91 -3.50 12.37
C PHE A 108 9.55 -4.14 12.69
N VAL A 109 9.01 -3.80 13.84
CA VAL A 109 7.73 -4.33 14.31
C VAL A 109 6.85 -3.22 14.90
N ASN A 110 5.53 -3.40 14.84
CA ASN A 110 4.63 -2.53 15.58
C ASN A 110 4.67 -2.82 17.09
N ALA A 111 4.20 -1.88 17.91
CA ALA A 111 4.20 -2.00 19.36
C ALA A 111 3.42 -3.22 19.87
N LYS A 112 2.38 -3.66 19.14
CA LYS A 112 1.55 -4.83 19.49
C LYS A 112 2.32 -6.14 19.38
N LEU A 113 3.15 -6.29 18.33
CA LEU A 113 3.93 -7.50 18.08
C LEU A 113 5.27 -7.52 18.83
N LEU A 114 5.72 -6.36 19.30
CA LEU A 114 7.01 -6.23 19.96
C LEU A 114 7.24 -7.24 21.10
N PRO A 115 6.30 -7.46 22.06
CA PRO A 115 6.48 -8.45 23.12
C PRO A 115 6.68 -9.87 22.58
N VAL A 116 5.96 -10.25 21.53
CA VAL A 116 6.04 -11.56 20.89
C VAL A 116 7.41 -11.76 20.27
N VAL A 117 7.88 -10.79 19.47
CA VAL A 117 9.19 -10.88 18.80
C VAL A 117 10.34 -10.87 19.81
N LEU A 118 10.26 -10.06 20.87
CA LEU A 118 11.28 -10.07 21.94
C LEU A 118 11.36 -11.43 22.66
N LYS A 119 10.22 -12.12 22.85
CA LYS A 119 10.18 -13.48 23.41
C LYS A 119 10.86 -14.51 22.49
N LEU A 120 10.84 -14.30 21.18
CA LEU A 120 11.46 -15.17 20.17
C LEU A 120 12.98 -14.97 20.05
N LEU A 121 13.56 -13.85 20.52
CA LEU A 121 14.97 -13.51 20.36
C LEU A 121 15.95 -14.63 20.80
N PRO A 122 15.72 -15.40 21.86
CA PRO A 122 16.61 -16.50 22.21
C PRO A 122 16.74 -17.59 21.15
N LYS A 123 15.75 -17.68 20.23
CA LYS A 123 15.72 -18.62 19.09
C LYS A 123 16.17 -17.98 17.77
N LEU A 124 16.50 -16.70 17.76
CA LEU A 124 16.82 -15.88 16.58
C LEU A 124 18.24 -15.32 16.71
N GLU A 125 19.24 -16.15 16.43
CA GLU A 125 20.66 -15.83 16.67
C GLU A 125 21.12 -14.64 15.82
N ASN A 126 20.61 -14.51 14.58
CA ASN A 126 21.04 -13.51 13.60
C ASN A 126 20.42 -12.12 13.81
N ILE A 127 19.35 -12.00 14.60
CA ILE A 127 18.73 -10.70 14.89
C ILE A 127 19.66 -9.85 15.75
N LYS A 128 20.15 -8.77 15.18
CA LYS A 128 20.99 -7.76 15.86
C LYS A 128 20.13 -6.76 16.64
N TYR A 129 19.07 -6.24 16.01
CA TYR A 129 18.15 -5.28 16.63
C TYR A 129 16.69 -5.57 16.24
N VAL A 130 15.81 -5.40 17.22
CA VAL A 130 14.37 -5.27 17.04
C VAL A 130 14.02 -3.80 17.20
N ILE A 131 13.33 -3.23 16.21
CA ILE A 131 13.03 -1.80 16.13
C ILE A 131 11.52 -1.60 16.18
N CYS A 132 11.04 -0.89 17.21
CA CYS A 132 9.62 -0.53 17.28
C CYS A 132 9.34 0.66 16.35
N ILE A 133 8.42 0.48 15.39
CA ILE A 133 8.05 1.53 14.43
C ILE A 133 7.09 2.57 15.02
N ASP A 134 6.34 2.21 16.06
CA ASP A 134 5.37 3.09 16.72
C ASP A 134 6.02 3.96 17.79
N ASN A 135 5.50 5.19 17.93
CA ASN A 135 5.97 6.11 18.98
C ASN A 135 5.35 5.82 20.37
N LYS A 136 4.39 4.89 20.46
CA LYS A 136 3.55 4.67 21.64
C LYS A 136 3.87 3.39 22.41
N SER A 137 5.10 2.88 22.37
CA SER A 137 5.43 1.73 23.21
C SER A 137 5.47 2.17 24.67
N LYS A 138 4.45 1.77 25.43
CA LYS A 138 4.34 2.01 26.88
C LYS A 138 5.29 1.12 27.71
N THR A 139 6.00 0.23 27.09
CA THR A 139 6.84 -0.77 27.74
C THR A 139 8.26 -0.25 27.87
N ASP A 140 8.78 -0.25 29.08
CA ASP A 140 10.18 0.13 29.38
C ASP A 140 11.13 -1.01 28.95
N PHE A 141 11.33 -1.13 27.64
CA PHE A 141 12.24 -2.14 27.04
C PHE A 141 13.72 -1.74 27.14
N LYS A 142 14.07 -0.66 27.85
CA LYS A 142 15.43 -0.13 28.03
C LYS A 142 16.44 -1.15 28.58
N LYS A 143 15.96 -2.28 29.09
CA LYS A 143 16.80 -3.36 29.62
C LYS A 143 17.31 -4.35 28.58
N ASN A 144 16.80 -4.33 27.34
CA ASN A 144 17.25 -5.26 26.30
C ASN A 144 18.18 -4.53 25.33
N ALA A 145 19.45 -4.91 25.31
CA ALA A 145 20.50 -4.31 24.48
C ALA A 145 20.23 -4.42 22.96
N LYS A 146 19.32 -5.32 22.53
CA LYS A 146 18.93 -5.51 21.13
C LYS A 146 17.69 -4.69 20.71
N PHE A 147 17.18 -3.78 21.54
CA PHE A 147 15.99 -2.99 21.26
C PHE A 147 16.31 -1.55 20.94
N LEU A 148 15.69 -1.02 19.87
CA LEU A 148 15.66 0.38 19.47
C LEU A 148 14.26 0.80 19.07
N ASN A 149 13.99 2.10 19.00
CA ASN A 149 12.78 2.63 18.40
C ASN A 149 13.10 3.41 17.10
N TYR A 150 12.11 3.59 16.28
CA TYR A 150 12.20 4.27 14.97
C TYR A 150 12.87 5.66 15.10
N ASN A 151 12.46 6.45 16.10
CA ASN A 151 13.01 7.79 16.29
C ASN A 151 14.49 7.78 16.70
N GLN A 152 14.94 6.76 17.45
CA GLN A 152 16.36 6.62 17.78
C GLN A 152 17.21 6.38 16.54
N ILE A 153 16.70 5.54 15.59
CA ILE A 153 17.41 5.32 14.32
C ILE A 153 17.46 6.62 13.50
N LEU A 154 16.36 7.37 13.42
CA LEU A 154 16.33 8.68 12.77
C LEU A 154 17.34 9.64 13.42
N GLU A 155 17.38 9.70 14.75
CA GLU A 155 18.29 10.57 15.49
C GLU A 155 19.76 10.21 15.25
N ILE A 156 20.09 8.92 15.17
CA ILE A 156 21.42 8.45 14.79
C ILE A 156 21.76 8.94 13.39
N GLY A 157 20.85 8.84 12.43
CA GLY A 157 21.07 9.33 11.08
C GLY A 157 21.23 10.84 10.98
N TYR A 158 20.43 11.62 11.71
CA TYR A 158 20.59 13.08 11.80
C TYR A 158 21.94 13.51 12.37
N LYS A 159 22.54 12.71 13.25
CA LYS A 159 23.84 12.97 13.87
C LYS A 159 25.02 12.35 13.11
N SER A 160 24.74 11.56 12.07
CA SER A 160 25.79 10.94 11.26
C SER A 160 26.68 11.99 10.61
N SER A 161 27.96 11.75 10.64
CA SER A 161 28.96 12.55 9.91
C SER A 161 28.97 12.27 8.41
N LEU A 162 28.22 11.25 7.98
CA LEU A 162 28.06 10.90 6.57
C LEU A 162 27.17 11.95 5.90
N GLN A 163 27.67 12.55 4.82
CA GLN A 163 26.96 13.59 4.08
C GLN A 163 25.89 12.99 3.17
N ASP A 164 24.96 13.82 2.70
CA ASP A 164 23.90 13.45 1.71
C ASP A 164 24.44 12.71 0.49
N LYS A 165 25.64 13.07 0.03
CA LYS A 165 26.37 12.41 -1.07
C LYS A 165 26.68 10.93 -0.81
N PHE A 166 26.77 10.51 0.47
CA PHE A 166 27.02 9.11 0.79
C PHE A 166 25.87 8.21 0.31
N LEU A 167 24.65 8.55 0.67
CA LEU A 167 23.49 7.77 0.25
C LEU A 167 23.25 7.85 -1.27
N GLU A 168 23.47 9.03 -1.88
CA GLU A 168 23.44 9.19 -3.34
C GLU A 168 24.43 8.24 -4.03
N ASN A 169 25.66 8.14 -3.52
CA ASN A 169 26.66 7.19 -4.03
C ASN A 169 26.24 5.73 -3.87
N PHE A 170 25.50 5.38 -2.78
CA PHE A 170 24.96 4.05 -2.60
C PHE A 170 23.87 3.75 -3.64
N VAL A 171 22.91 4.65 -3.77
CA VAL A 171 21.80 4.50 -4.72
C VAL A 171 22.28 4.40 -6.17
N ASN A 172 23.31 5.16 -6.53
CA ASN A 172 23.90 5.13 -7.88
C ASN A 172 24.66 3.83 -8.19
N LYS A 173 25.02 3.04 -7.17
CA LYS A 173 25.67 1.72 -7.33
C LYS A 173 24.69 0.55 -7.31
N LEU A 174 23.40 0.81 -7.08
CA LEU A 174 22.39 -0.23 -7.14
C LEU A 174 22.12 -0.66 -8.56
N GLU A 175 21.91 -1.95 -8.73
CA GLU A 175 21.69 -2.58 -10.03
C GLU A 175 20.24 -3.06 -10.18
N GLU A 176 19.79 -3.22 -11.43
CA GLU A 176 18.44 -3.70 -11.71
C GLU A 176 18.20 -5.14 -11.24
N GLU A 177 19.23 -5.96 -11.14
CA GLU A 177 19.18 -7.34 -10.66
C GLU A 177 19.33 -7.44 -9.12
N ASP A 178 19.61 -6.34 -8.41
CA ASP A 178 19.63 -6.35 -6.94
C ASP A 178 18.24 -6.72 -6.40
N VAL A 179 18.21 -7.69 -5.47
CA VAL A 179 16.98 -8.10 -4.79
C VAL A 179 16.57 -6.99 -3.81
N VAL A 180 15.31 -6.55 -3.88
CA VAL A 180 14.76 -5.47 -3.05
C VAL A 180 13.78 -5.98 -2.02
N SER A 181 13.10 -7.09 -2.30
CA SER A 181 12.11 -7.65 -1.39
C SER A 181 12.09 -9.18 -1.42
N LEU A 182 11.85 -9.79 -0.26
CA LEU A 182 11.68 -11.23 -0.08
C LEU A 182 10.28 -11.48 0.48
N ILE A 183 9.33 -11.83 -0.39
CA ILE A 183 7.91 -11.96 -0.03
C ILE A 183 7.55 -13.43 0.19
N TYR A 184 7.03 -13.74 1.39
CA TYR A 184 6.59 -15.09 1.73
C TYR A 184 5.16 -15.34 1.23
N THR A 185 5.01 -16.43 0.47
CA THR A 185 3.71 -16.87 -0.05
C THR A 185 3.39 -18.26 0.46
N SER A 186 2.11 -18.52 0.77
CA SER A 186 1.63 -19.88 1.05
C SER A 186 1.73 -20.70 -0.23
N GLY A 187 2.79 -21.49 -0.34
CA GLY A 187 2.94 -22.47 -1.42
C GLY A 187 1.98 -23.65 -1.27
N THR A 188 1.94 -24.51 -2.28
CA THR A 188 1.20 -25.79 -2.25
C THR A 188 1.81 -26.81 -1.26
N SER A 189 3.00 -26.55 -0.74
CA SER A 189 3.72 -27.32 0.29
C SER A 189 3.50 -26.71 1.68
N SER A 190 3.72 -27.48 2.75
CA SER A 190 3.42 -27.14 4.14
C SER A 190 4.04 -25.83 4.67
N ASN A 191 5.19 -25.41 4.14
CA ASN A 191 5.88 -24.19 4.59
C ASN A 191 5.85 -23.07 3.53
N PRO A 192 5.64 -21.81 3.93
CA PRO A 192 5.72 -20.65 3.03
C PRO A 192 7.08 -20.54 2.34
N LYS A 193 7.08 -20.13 1.07
CA LYS A 193 8.31 -19.93 0.28
C LYS A 193 8.58 -18.43 0.15
N GLY A 194 9.84 -18.03 0.33
CA GLY A 194 10.31 -16.67 0.10
C GLY A 194 10.59 -16.43 -1.39
N VAL A 195 9.79 -15.55 -2.01
CA VAL A 195 9.97 -15.14 -3.40
C VAL A 195 10.85 -13.90 -3.43
N MET A 196 11.99 -13.98 -4.11
CA MET A 196 12.92 -12.85 -4.30
C MET A 196 12.43 -11.97 -5.44
N LEU A 197 12.22 -10.70 -5.17
CA LEU A 197 11.88 -9.68 -6.16
C LEU A 197 13.05 -8.73 -6.36
N THR A 198 13.49 -8.58 -7.61
CA THR A 198 14.55 -7.64 -7.99
C THR A 198 13.97 -6.27 -8.34
N ASN A 199 14.82 -5.22 -8.41
CA ASN A 199 14.43 -3.93 -8.97
C ASN A 199 13.77 -4.11 -10.33
N LYS A 200 14.39 -4.88 -11.24
CA LYS A 200 13.90 -5.13 -12.60
C LYS A 200 12.51 -5.76 -12.63
N SER A 201 12.29 -6.85 -11.88
CA SER A 201 10.99 -7.52 -11.85
C SER A 201 9.90 -6.63 -11.28
N THR A 202 10.23 -5.86 -10.23
CA THR A 202 9.28 -4.95 -9.57
C THR A 202 8.96 -3.75 -10.46
N ILE A 203 9.95 -3.13 -11.10
CA ILE A 203 9.74 -2.01 -12.03
C ILE A 203 8.95 -2.46 -13.26
N SER A 204 9.23 -3.65 -13.81
CA SER A 204 8.46 -4.19 -14.93
C SER A 204 6.97 -4.33 -14.58
N ASN A 205 6.66 -4.84 -13.40
CA ASN A 205 5.29 -4.95 -12.89
C ASN A 205 4.64 -3.57 -12.65
N LEU A 206 5.41 -2.63 -12.10
CA LEU A 206 5.00 -1.24 -11.89
C LEU A 206 4.62 -0.55 -13.21
N LEU A 207 5.45 -0.71 -14.24
CA LEU A 207 5.18 -0.15 -15.57
C LEU A 207 3.93 -0.80 -16.21
N GLY A 208 3.74 -2.11 -16.04
CA GLY A 208 2.51 -2.78 -16.46
C GLY A 208 1.27 -2.22 -15.75
N ALA A 209 1.36 -1.93 -14.45
CA ALA A 209 0.28 -1.29 -13.71
C ALA A 209 0.04 0.17 -14.15
N TYR A 210 1.11 0.90 -14.49
CA TYR A 210 1.00 2.25 -15.04
C TYR A 210 0.26 2.29 -16.39
N GLU A 211 0.51 1.33 -17.29
CA GLU A 211 -0.20 1.24 -18.57
C GLU A 211 -1.73 1.15 -18.41
N LEU A 212 -2.23 0.57 -17.31
CA LEU A 212 -3.67 0.51 -17.03
C LEU A 212 -4.29 1.85 -16.64
N VAL A 213 -3.48 2.78 -16.11
CA VAL A 213 -3.99 4.03 -15.54
C VAL A 213 -3.52 5.29 -16.25
N LYS A 214 -2.55 5.20 -17.17
CA LYS A 214 -1.92 6.36 -17.83
C LYS A 214 -2.89 7.28 -18.58
N ASP A 215 -3.96 6.71 -19.12
CA ASP A 215 -4.98 7.45 -19.89
C ASP A 215 -6.10 8.04 -19.01
N ILE A 216 -6.02 7.84 -17.68
CA ILE A 216 -6.95 8.44 -16.74
C ILE A 216 -6.50 9.86 -16.46
N GLU A 217 -7.10 10.83 -17.14
CA GLU A 217 -6.79 12.26 -16.97
C GLU A 217 -7.33 12.79 -15.63
N ILE A 218 -6.45 12.92 -14.64
CA ILE A 218 -6.75 13.53 -13.34
C ILE A 218 -5.58 14.44 -12.95
N LYS A 219 -5.90 15.68 -12.55
CA LYS A 219 -4.87 16.65 -12.11
C LYS A 219 -4.09 16.19 -10.87
N GLU A 220 -4.78 15.51 -9.94
CA GLU A 220 -4.21 15.04 -8.67
C GLU A 220 -4.78 13.69 -8.34
N HIS A 221 -3.92 12.69 -8.39
CA HIS A 221 -4.30 11.33 -8.01
C HIS A 221 -4.24 11.17 -6.49
N ARG A 222 -5.28 10.57 -5.92
CA ARG A 222 -5.37 10.21 -4.50
C ARG A 222 -5.69 8.73 -4.36
N PHE A 223 -4.85 8.03 -3.61
CA PHE A 223 -5.01 6.63 -3.28
C PHE A 223 -5.37 6.47 -1.80
N LEU A 224 -6.28 5.57 -1.48
CA LEU A 224 -6.55 5.16 -0.11
C LEU A 224 -6.06 3.72 0.06
N SER A 225 -4.98 3.57 0.83
CA SER A 225 -4.36 2.28 1.14
C SER A 225 -5.16 1.56 2.22
N ILE A 226 -5.71 0.37 1.89
CA ILE A 226 -6.58 -0.43 2.75
C ILE A 226 -6.18 -1.90 2.84
N ILE A 227 -5.41 -2.38 1.86
CA ILE A 227 -4.84 -3.74 1.84
C ILE A 227 -3.49 -3.68 2.56
N PRO A 228 -3.05 -4.72 3.27
CA PRO A 228 -1.73 -4.70 3.91
C PRO A 228 -0.59 -4.46 2.92
N LEU A 229 0.30 -3.50 3.20
CA LEU A 229 1.50 -3.21 2.39
C LEU A 229 2.48 -4.39 2.32
N SER A 230 2.40 -5.31 3.28
CA SER A 230 3.11 -6.60 3.24
C SER A 230 2.65 -7.54 2.12
N HIS A 231 1.51 -7.24 1.50
CA HIS A 231 1.04 -8.01 0.34
C HIS A 231 1.64 -7.44 -0.95
N ALA A 232 2.27 -8.27 -1.79
CA ALA A 232 2.94 -7.85 -3.04
C ALA A 232 2.06 -6.96 -3.93
N TYR A 233 0.77 -7.25 -4.01
CA TYR A 233 -0.17 -6.48 -4.81
C TYR A 233 -0.35 -5.05 -4.29
N GLU A 234 -0.56 -4.85 -2.99
CA GLU A 234 -0.65 -3.51 -2.40
C GLU A 234 0.68 -2.78 -2.47
N HIS A 235 1.79 -3.48 -2.20
CA HIS A 235 3.12 -2.91 -2.32
C HIS A 235 3.34 -2.30 -3.71
N THR A 236 3.01 -3.04 -4.79
CA THR A 236 3.17 -2.54 -6.16
C THR A 236 2.10 -1.52 -6.54
N ALA A 237 0.82 -1.85 -6.40
CA ALA A 237 -0.28 -1.04 -6.94
C ALA A 237 -0.78 0.05 -5.98
N GLY A 238 -0.61 -0.12 -4.66
CA GLY A 238 -1.05 0.83 -3.63
C GLY A 238 0.05 1.73 -3.08
N PHE A 239 1.34 1.39 -3.32
CA PHE A 239 2.47 2.20 -2.89
C PHE A 239 3.39 2.60 -4.06
N LEU A 240 3.99 1.64 -4.77
CA LEU A 240 4.98 1.97 -5.80
C LEU A 240 4.35 2.68 -7.02
N LEU A 241 3.16 2.29 -7.46
CA LEU A 241 2.46 2.95 -8.55
C LEU A 241 2.06 4.39 -8.21
N PRO A 242 1.39 4.69 -7.06
CA PRO A 242 1.16 6.07 -6.64
C PRO A 242 2.45 6.89 -6.55
N MET A 243 3.53 6.32 -5.99
CA MET A 243 4.83 6.96 -5.93
C MET A 243 5.37 7.27 -7.33
N TYR A 244 5.22 6.35 -8.30
CA TYR A 244 5.68 6.54 -9.67
C TYR A 244 4.98 7.69 -10.38
N ILE A 245 3.65 7.78 -10.24
CA ILE A 245 2.83 8.81 -10.90
C ILE A 245 2.71 10.13 -10.12
N GLY A 246 3.36 10.23 -8.96
CA GLY A 246 3.32 11.43 -8.10
C GLY A 246 1.99 11.65 -7.39
N ALA A 247 1.27 10.57 -7.11
CA ALA A 247 0.01 10.59 -6.40
C ALA A 247 0.19 10.74 -4.88
N GLU A 248 -0.86 11.19 -4.21
CA GLU A 248 -0.95 11.23 -2.75
C GLU A 248 -1.52 9.92 -2.21
N ILE A 249 -0.89 9.36 -1.18
CA ILE A 249 -1.26 8.11 -0.53
C ILE A 249 -1.81 8.39 0.86
N TYR A 250 -3.06 8.04 1.09
CA TYR A 250 -3.73 8.10 2.38
C TYR A 250 -3.72 6.72 3.04
N PHE A 251 -3.34 6.65 4.32
CA PHE A 251 -3.33 5.40 5.07
C PHE A 251 -4.56 5.30 5.98
N ASN A 252 -5.38 4.27 5.76
CA ASN A 252 -6.46 3.91 6.66
C ASN A 252 -5.88 3.18 7.88
N ASP A 253 -6.14 3.70 9.08
CA ASP A 253 -5.68 3.16 10.36
C ASP A 253 -6.71 2.24 11.03
N ASN A 254 -7.95 2.25 10.55
CA ASN A 254 -9.04 1.45 11.11
C ASN A 254 -10.03 1.02 10.02
N ARG A 255 -10.15 -0.28 9.80
CA ARG A 255 -11.05 -0.87 8.80
C ARG A 255 -12.51 -0.47 8.98
N ASP A 256 -12.96 -0.25 10.22
CA ASP A 256 -14.34 0.18 10.50
C ASP A 256 -14.61 1.60 10.02
N GLN A 257 -13.56 2.41 9.81
CA GLN A 257 -13.64 3.80 9.34
C GLN A 257 -13.53 3.95 7.81
N ILE A 258 -13.35 2.88 7.04
CA ILE A 258 -13.14 2.93 5.58
C ILE A 258 -14.20 3.80 4.89
N VAL A 259 -15.48 3.68 5.25
CA VAL A 259 -16.55 4.47 4.62
C VAL A 259 -16.40 5.96 4.90
N ASN A 260 -16.03 6.32 6.12
CA ASN A 260 -15.79 7.71 6.50
C ASN A 260 -14.53 8.26 5.79
N ASP A 261 -13.50 7.45 5.69
CA ASP A 261 -12.26 7.80 5.01
C ASP A 261 -12.47 8.00 3.50
N LEU A 262 -13.28 7.15 2.86
CA LEU A 262 -13.69 7.35 1.47
C LEU A 262 -14.36 8.71 1.23
N GLN A 263 -15.20 9.16 2.18
CA GLN A 263 -15.87 10.47 2.09
C GLN A 263 -14.91 11.64 2.35
N ALA A 264 -13.96 11.47 3.25
CA ALA A 264 -12.99 12.50 3.61
C ALA A 264 -11.90 12.66 2.53
N VAL A 265 -11.30 11.55 2.11
CA VAL A 265 -10.17 11.48 1.16
C VAL A 265 -10.63 11.72 -0.28
N LYS A 266 -11.82 11.22 -0.64
CA LYS A 266 -12.35 11.24 -2.01
C LYS A 266 -11.33 10.66 -3.00
N PRO A 267 -10.94 9.39 -2.84
CA PRO A 267 -9.90 8.79 -3.67
C PRO A 267 -10.31 8.81 -5.15
N THR A 268 -9.31 8.94 -6.02
CA THR A 268 -9.49 8.93 -7.48
C THR A 268 -9.24 7.55 -8.06
N LEU A 269 -8.30 6.81 -7.48
CA LEU A 269 -7.99 5.44 -7.78
C LEU A 269 -7.92 4.62 -6.48
N MET A 270 -8.31 3.37 -6.54
CA MET A 270 -8.23 2.46 -5.40
C MET A 270 -7.77 1.08 -5.84
N VAL A 271 -6.89 0.51 -5.05
CA VAL A 271 -6.49 -0.90 -5.19
C VAL A 271 -7.47 -1.75 -4.41
N ALA A 272 -7.97 -2.82 -5.02
CA ALA A 272 -8.93 -3.71 -4.39
C ALA A 272 -8.75 -5.16 -4.82
N VAL A 273 -8.95 -6.08 -3.88
CA VAL A 273 -8.96 -7.52 -4.15
C VAL A 273 -10.38 -8.01 -4.40
N PRO A 274 -10.59 -9.13 -5.13
CA PRO A 274 -11.92 -9.66 -5.47
C PRO A 274 -12.87 -9.78 -4.28
N ARG A 275 -12.35 -10.15 -3.13
CA ARG A 275 -13.13 -10.27 -1.88
C ARG A 275 -13.79 -8.96 -1.45
N LEU A 276 -13.13 -7.82 -1.67
CA LEU A 276 -13.72 -6.51 -1.35
C LEU A 276 -14.92 -6.22 -2.25
N TYR A 277 -14.81 -6.50 -3.55
CA TYR A 277 -15.92 -6.32 -4.49
C TYR A 277 -17.14 -7.19 -4.12
N GLU A 278 -16.91 -8.45 -3.77
CA GLU A 278 -17.97 -9.36 -3.32
C GLU A 278 -18.69 -8.84 -2.07
N LEU A 279 -17.94 -8.33 -1.11
CA LEU A 279 -18.51 -7.73 0.12
C LEU A 279 -19.33 -6.48 -0.20
N LEU A 280 -18.79 -5.59 -1.05
CA LEU A 280 -19.49 -4.39 -1.48
C LEU A 280 -20.75 -4.73 -2.30
N PHE A 281 -20.67 -5.71 -3.21
CA PHE A 281 -21.79 -6.23 -3.98
C PHE A 281 -22.93 -6.71 -3.07
N LYS A 282 -22.60 -7.57 -2.09
CA LYS A 282 -23.56 -8.07 -1.09
C LYS A 282 -24.18 -6.92 -0.29
N LYS A 283 -23.36 -5.97 0.19
CA LYS A 283 -23.82 -4.83 0.96
C LYS A 283 -24.77 -3.92 0.17
N ILE A 284 -24.45 -3.64 -1.10
CA ILE A 284 -25.30 -2.81 -1.97
C ILE A 284 -26.63 -3.51 -2.21
N ASN A 285 -26.61 -4.80 -2.55
CA ASN A 285 -27.85 -5.56 -2.78
C ASN A 285 -28.73 -5.65 -1.54
N ASN A 286 -28.15 -5.91 -0.36
CA ASN A 286 -28.91 -5.94 0.89
C ASN A 286 -29.53 -4.57 1.21
N GLN A 287 -28.79 -3.48 1.02
CA GLN A 287 -29.35 -2.13 1.16
C GLN A 287 -30.46 -1.82 0.15
N LEU A 288 -30.37 -2.38 -1.07
CA LEU A 288 -31.40 -2.21 -2.08
C LEU A 288 -32.73 -2.86 -1.66
N LEU A 289 -32.67 -4.06 -1.06
CA LEU A 289 -33.87 -4.77 -0.59
C LEU A 289 -34.67 -4.00 0.46
N THR A 290 -34.04 -3.09 1.22
CA THR A 290 -34.70 -2.22 2.22
C THR A 290 -35.32 -0.96 1.61
N GLN A 291 -35.08 -0.68 0.32
CA GLN A 291 -35.64 0.49 -0.37
C GLN A 291 -37.06 0.22 -0.88
N ASN A 292 -37.77 1.28 -1.21
CA ASN A 292 -39.10 1.16 -1.79
C ASN A 292 -39.04 0.56 -3.23
N LYS A 293 -40.17 0.01 -3.68
CA LYS A 293 -40.28 -0.70 -5.00
C LYS A 293 -39.82 0.16 -6.18
N VAL A 294 -40.04 1.48 -6.14
CA VAL A 294 -39.63 2.39 -7.22
C VAL A 294 -38.12 2.49 -7.29
N ALA A 295 -37.45 2.70 -6.17
CA ALA A 295 -35.99 2.74 -6.11
C ALA A 295 -35.37 1.42 -6.55
N GLN A 296 -35.93 0.28 -6.15
CA GLN A 296 -35.49 -1.04 -6.62
C GLN A 296 -35.61 -1.16 -8.13
N LYS A 297 -36.76 -0.78 -8.71
CA LYS A 297 -37.02 -0.86 -10.17
C LYS A 297 -36.01 0.04 -10.95
N LEU A 298 -35.77 1.25 -10.49
CA LEU A 298 -34.80 2.17 -11.10
C LEU A 298 -33.38 1.60 -11.02
N PHE A 299 -33.01 1.00 -9.89
CA PHE A 299 -31.70 0.37 -9.73
C PHE A 299 -31.49 -0.80 -10.68
N PHE A 300 -32.46 -1.74 -10.77
CA PHE A 300 -32.37 -2.86 -11.70
C PHE A 300 -32.34 -2.41 -13.17
N LYS A 301 -33.08 -1.34 -13.49
CA LYS A 301 -33.03 -0.76 -14.86
C LYS A 301 -31.64 -0.13 -15.12
N THR A 302 -30.99 0.43 -14.09
CA THR A 302 -29.61 0.95 -14.20
C THR A 302 -28.62 -0.18 -14.52
N ILE A 303 -28.76 -1.33 -13.84
CA ILE A 303 -27.91 -2.50 -14.12
C ILE A 303 -28.16 -3.03 -15.54
N GLU A 304 -29.42 -3.19 -15.94
CA GLU A 304 -29.78 -3.68 -17.28
C GLU A 304 -29.16 -2.81 -18.38
N LEU A 305 -29.43 -1.49 -18.37
CA LEU A 305 -28.94 -0.57 -19.39
C LEU A 305 -27.42 -0.40 -19.33
N GLY A 306 -26.83 -0.40 -18.13
CA GLY A 306 -25.39 -0.36 -17.95
C GLY A 306 -24.71 -1.61 -18.52
N THR A 307 -25.29 -2.79 -18.31
CA THR A 307 -24.80 -4.05 -18.88
C THR A 307 -24.86 -4.04 -20.41
N LYS A 308 -25.99 -3.64 -20.99
CA LYS A 308 -26.13 -3.50 -22.46
C LYS A 308 -25.06 -2.59 -23.05
N ASN A 309 -24.88 -1.41 -22.43
CA ASN A 309 -23.89 -0.42 -22.86
C ASN A 309 -22.45 -0.95 -22.76
N PHE A 310 -22.11 -1.60 -21.66
CA PHE A 310 -20.78 -2.19 -21.45
C PHE A 310 -20.48 -3.32 -22.45
N GLN A 311 -21.49 -4.11 -22.81
CA GLN A 311 -21.36 -5.20 -23.79
C GLN A 311 -21.41 -4.71 -25.25
N GLY A 312 -21.44 -3.40 -25.49
CA GLY A 312 -21.44 -2.82 -26.83
C GLY A 312 -22.77 -2.92 -27.56
N SER A 313 -23.86 -3.29 -26.87
CA SER A 313 -25.21 -3.35 -27.48
C SER A 313 -25.74 -1.93 -27.68
N LYS A 314 -26.27 -1.64 -28.89
CA LYS A 314 -26.90 -0.34 -29.16
C LYS A 314 -28.16 -0.17 -28.32
N LEU A 315 -28.24 0.94 -27.61
CA LEU A 315 -29.44 1.35 -26.91
C LEU A 315 -30.43 2.02 -27.90
N SER A 316 -31.72 1.82 -27.73
CA SER A 316 -32.71 2.61 -28.42
C SER A 316 -32.70 4.06 -27.90
N PHE A 317 -33.27 4.99 -28.65
CA PHE A 317 -33.32 6.42 -28.26
C PHE A 317 -33.97 6.63 -26.89
N THR A 318 -35.04 5.91 -26.57
CA THR A 318 -35.69 5.96 -25.26
C THR A 318 -34.83 5.36 -24.15
N GLU A 319 -34.06 4.30 -24.45
CA GLU A 319 -33.10 3.72 -23.49
C GLU A 319 -31.91 4.67 -23.22
N GLU A 320 -31.45 5.40 -24.22
CA GLU A 320 -30.37 6.40 -24.05
C GLU A 320 -30.79 7.53 -23.11
N ILE A 321 -32.01 8.09 -23.33
CA ILE A 321 -32.56 9.12 -22.43
C ILE A 321 -32.71 8.57 -21.01
N THR A 322 -33.28 7.35 -20.88
CA THR A 322 -33.46 6.71 -19.58
C THR A 322 -32.09 6.45 -18.90
N ASN A 323 -31.12 5.96 -19.65
CA ASN A 323 -29.76 5.69 -19.12
C ASN A 323 -29.07 6.98 -18.64
N SER A 324 -29.27 8.10 -19.35
CA SER A 324 -28.75 9.42 -18.96
C SER A 324 -29.39 9.92 -17.65
N LEU A 325 -30.70 9.77 -17.50
CA LEU A 325 -31.40 10.10 -16.25
C LEU A 325 -30.93 9.22 -15.08
N LEU A 326 -30.76 7.90 -15.30
CA LEU A 326 -30.26 6.97 -14.29
C LEU A 326 -28.82 7.26 -13.91
N ASN A 327 -28.00 7.81 -14.83
CA ASN A 327 -26.65 8.27 -14.50
C ASN A 327 -26.67 9.39 -13.45
N LEU A 328 -27.57 10.35 -13.58
CA LEU A 328 -27.70 11.46 -12.65
C LEU A 328 -28.28 11.03 -11.28
N ILE A 329 -29.26 10.13 -11.29
CA ILE A 329 -30.02 9.76 -10.08
C ILE A 329 -29.35 8.62 -9.32
N ILE A 330 -28.97 7.53 -10.01
CA ILE A 330 -28.47 6.31 -9.37
C ILE A 330 -26.95 6.26 -9.35
N ARG A 331 -26.30 6.34 -10.53
CA ARG A 331 -24.84 6.20 -10.60
C ARG A 331 -24.11 7.30 -9.84
N LYS A 332 -24.57 8.55 -9.95
CA LYS A 332 -24.02 9.66 -9.18
C LYS A 332 -24.16 9.45 -7.66
N LYS A 333 -25.30 8.89 -7.20
CA LYS A 333 -25.53 8.55 -5.80
C LYS A 333 -24.59 7.43 -5.32
N ILE A 334 -24.37 6.42 -6.17
CA ILE A 334 -23.42 5.33 -5.87
C ILE A 334 -21.99 5.86 -5.84
N LYS A 335 -21.55 6.62 -6.85
CA LYS A 335 -20.22 7.24 -6.86
C LYS A 335 -19.96 8.11 -5.61
N LYS A 336 -20.98 8.81 -5.15
CA LYS A 336 -20.90 9.62 -3.92
C LYS A 336 -20.55 8.78 -2.69
N LYS A 337 -20.98 7.50 -2.61
CA LYS A 337 -20.60 6.58 -1.51
C LYS A 337 -19.10 6.26 -1.50
N PHE A 338 -18.44 6.37 -2.64
CA PHE A 338 -16.99 6.21 -2.79
C PHE A 338 -16.25 7.57 -2.79
N GLY A 339 -16.83 8.61 -2.20
CA GLY A 339 -16.23 9.95 -2.12
C GLY A 339 -16.51 10.84 -3.34
N GLY A 340 -17.14 10.33 -4.39
CA GLY A 340 -17.56 11.10 -5.58
C GLY A 340 -16.49 11.34 -6.64
N CYS A 341 -15.20 11.09 -6.33
CA CYS A 341 -14.07 11.33 -7.25
C CYS A 341 -13.50 10.05 -7.87
N LEU A 342 -13.96 8.86 -7.44
CA LEU A 342 -13.43 7.59 -7.89
C LEU A 342 -13.65 7.39 -9.40
N GLN A 343 -12.56 7.21 -10.14
CA GLN A 343 -12.55 6.95 -11.58
C GLN A 343 -12.47 5.45 -11.87
N ALA A 344 -11.60 4.74 -11.14
CA ALA A 344 -11.46 3.32 -11.30
C ALA A 344 -11.00 2.62 -10.01
N PHE A 345 -11.36 1.35 -9.91
CA PHE A 345 -10.66 0.39 -9.08
C PHE A 345 -9.62 -0.34 -9.94
N ILE A 346 -8.45 -0.59 -9.36
CA ILE A 346 -7.45 -1.49 -9.90
C ILE A 346 -7.68 -2.84 -9.21
N SER A 347 -7.99 -3.88 -9.98
CA SER A 347 -8.30 -5.22 -9.46
C SER A 347 -7.13 -6.16 -9.66
N GLY A 348 -6.72 -6.89 -8.62
CA GLY A 348 -5.62 -7.83 -8.71
C GLY A 348 -5.57 -8.81 -7.53
N GLY A 349 -4.52 -9.62 -7.49
CA GLY A 349 -4.31 -10.63 -6.47
C GLY A 349 -5.07 -11.95 -6.70
N ALA A 350 -6.19 -11.94 -7.43
CA ALA A 350 -6.95 -13.11 -7.87
C ALA A 350 -7.95 -12.73 -8.99
N ALA A 351 -8.54 -13.73 -9.64
CA ALA A 351 -9.57 -13.52 -10.67
C ALA A 351 -10.85 -12.94 -10.04
N LEU A 352 -11.36 -11.84 -10.61
CA LEU A 352 -12.64 -11.26 -10.23
C LEU A 352 -13.77 -12.02 -10.89
N ASN A 353 -14.83 -12.32 -10.13
CA ASN A 353 -16.05 -12.89 -10.69
C ASN A 353 -16.65 -11.92 -11.72
N TYR A 354 -16.88 -12.42 -12.94
CA TYR A 354 -17.38 -11.61 -14.06
C TYR A 354 -18.68 -10.87 -13.74
N GLN A 355 -19.65 -11.52 -13.07
CA GLN A 355 -20.93 -10.92 -12.73
C GLN A 355 -20.76 -9.77 -11.72
N VAL A 356 -19.82 -9.91 -10.77
CA VAL A 356 -19.50 -8.86 -9.83
C VAL A 356 -18.82 -7.69 -10.54
N GLY A 357 -17.88 -7.95 -11.44
CA GLY A 357 -17.25 -6.92 -12.27
C GLY A 357 -18.26 -6.15 -13.11
N LEU A 358 -19.13 -6.88 -13.84
CA LEU A 358 -20.18 -6.32 -14.68
C LEU A 358 -21.17 -5.45 -13.88
N PHE A 359 -21.50 -5.86 -12.66
CA PHE A 359 -22.34 -5.07 -11.76
C PHE A 359 -21.74 -3.69 -11.46
N PHE A 360 -20.47 -3.61 -11.10
CA PHE A 360 -19.81 -2.34 -10.83
C PHE A 360 -19.66 -1.48 -12.08
N GLN A 361 -19.28 -2.08 -13.20
CA GLN A 361 -19.22 -1.41 -14.51
C GLN A 361 -20.58 -0.80 -14.88
N SER A 362 -21.67 -1.56 -14.69
CA SER A 362 -23.05 -1.09 -14.94
C SER A 362 -23.44 0.09 -14.07
N LEU A 363 -22.89 0.18 -12.86
CA LEU A 363 -23.06 1.30 -11.93
C LEU A 363 -22.12 2.49 -12.22
N GLY A 364 -21.33 2.43 -13.29
CA GLY A 364 -20.41 3.49 -13.70
C GLY A 364 -19.14 3.57 -12.85
N ILE A 365 -18.76 2.45 -12.21
CA ILE A 365 -17.50 2.31 -11.48
C ILE A 365 -16.60 1.41 -12.32
N ASN A 366 -15.56 1.99 -12.92
CA ASN A 366 -14.62 1.25 -13.74
C ASN A 366 -13.79 0.28 -12.89
N ILE A 367 -13.55 -0.91 -13.43
CA ILE A 367 -12.62 -1.89 -12.88
C ILE A 367 -11.59 -2.20 -13.97
N LEU A 368 -10.33 -2.02 -13.62
CA LEU A 368 -9.16 -2.25 -14.46
C LEU A 368 -8.45 -3.53 -14.04
#